data_4f9292cd32038e0eeac626c5473dfa79
#
_entry.id   4f9292cd32038e0eeac626c5473dfa79
#
_cell.length_a   1.000
_cell.length_b   1.000
_cell.length_c   1.000
_cell.angle_alpha   90.00
_cell.angle_beta   90.00
_cell.angle_gamma   90.00
#
_symmetry.space_group_name_H-M   'P 1'
#
loop_
_entity.id
_entity.type
_entity.pdbx_description
1 polymer ?
#
loop_
_entity_poly.entity_id
_entity_poly.type
_entity_poly.pdbx_seq_one_letter_code
_entity_poly.pdbx_strand_id
1 'polypeptide(L)'
;MKRILMYQIVLLVASLFLCSCNDSDKETIQGEITYFSVWDQKLENHILHVDNISNIIANEETIPKYVDLSQLIAEFKTNGGEVVLKVDGQVQQSGETRNDFSEECVYDLYVGDEKQKSYRVKITKQELENSFKSFTFPEPEMKQYQPSINVETGEISNENEIPSNINITSLQPEFTTSEASSVVKVNGIVQKSGVAMHDFSKPVVYIIEGEDGTSKEFKVTLKQGNEAFLTNPIIEGSYADPTVVRVENEFYLYVTSGIVRGYKSSDLINWSRIAGGNTSEVFNERPDFTDDDVTETAMWAPDINYFDGKYVMYYAISKWGGGATCGIGVGVSDKPQGPFMPPAGNPNGKLFVSSEIGVPNSIDPCFYEENGKRYLFWGSFSGIYMTELTSDGLAVKDLSKKTKIAGKSFEATYIHKRGNYYYLFASTGACCEGMDSSYKIVVGRSENLQGPYLSKTGEDMMNIDAWNPQNYQPVVLHGDEMFGGPGHNSRIITDDNGVDWILYHSYIDNGSSQRTLMLDRVEWDEEGWPIVGGGTPSYSMKVIPYF
;
A
#
# COMPACT_ATOMS: atom_id res chain seq x y z
N MET A 1 30.28 9.95 -18.66
CA MET A 1 31.46 10.80 -18.83
C MET A 1 32.23 10.84 -17.52
N LYS A 2 33.41 10.28 -17.54
CA LYS A 2 34.33 10.14 -16.40
C LYS A 2 34.87 11.53 -15.99
N ARG A 3 34.85 11.84 -14.69
CA ARG A 3 35.71 12.90 -14.15
C ARG A 3 36.69 12.25 -13.17
N ILE A 4 37.93 12.29 -13.57
CA ILE A 4 39.15 11.91 -12.88
C ILE A 4 39.53 13.12 -12.02
N LEU A 5 39.75 12.91 -10.70
CA LEU A 5 40.33 13.92 -9.81
C LEU A 5 41.81 13.57 -9.61
N MET A 6 42.67 14.49 -10.01
CA MET A 6 44.12 14.41 -9.87
C MET A 6 44.56 14.71 -8.42
N TYR A 7 45.38 13.83 -7.86
CA TYR A 7 46.19 14.12 -6.67
C TYR A 7 47.45 14.86 -7.10
N GLN A 8 47.69 16.01 -6.48
CA GLN A 8 48.96 16.73 -6.60
C GLN A 8 49.89 16.24 -5.48
N ILE A 9 51.01 15.67 -5.89
CA ILE A 9 52.18 15.34 -5.05
C ILE A 9 53.04 16.61 -4.95
N VAL A 10 53.26 17.07 -3.71
CA VAL A 10 54.25 18.12 -3.43
C VAL A 10 55.53 17.43 -3.00
N LEU A 11 56.56 17.47 -3.86
CA LEU A 11 57.96 17.15 -3.55
C LEU A 11 58.60 18.36 -2.86
N LEU A 12 59.10 18.18 -1.65
CA LEU A 12 60.01 19.15 -1.02
C LEU A 12 61.42 18.61 -1.08
N VAL A 13 62.29 19.39 -1.72
CA VAL A 13 63.70 19.11 -1.92
C VAL A 13 64.47 19.38 -0.62
N ALA A 14 65.23 18.40 -0.16
CA ALA A 14 66.15 18.54 0.94
C ALA A 14 67.49 19.09 0.42
N SER A 15 67.93 20.22 0.94
CA SER A 15 69.28 20.75 0.74
C SER A 15 70.18 20.28 1.88
N LEU A 16 71.22 19.53 1.50
CA LEU A 16 72.33 19.15 2.39
C LEU A 16 73.13 20.39 2.80
N PHE A 17 73.33 20.51 4.11
CA PHE A 17 74.49 21.22 4.66
C PHE A 17 75.30 20.25 5.51
N LEU A 18 76.53 19.94 5.02
CA LEU A 18 77.59 19.31 5.79
C LEU A 18 78.25 20.39 6.64
N CYS A 19 78.29 20.20 7.92
CA CYS A 19 79.31 20.81 8.77
C CYS A 19 79.79 19.80 9.77
N SER A 20 81.12 19.72 9.86
CA SER A 20 81.91 18.74 10.53
C SER A 20 82.21 19.13 12.00
N CYS A 21 82.40 18.07 12.78
CA CYS A 21 83.25 17.94 13.97
C CYS A 21 82.69 18.39 15.35
N ASN A 22 82.59 17.55 16.17
CA ASN A 22 83.38 17.03 17.30
C ASN A 22 82.55 16.85 18.61
N ASP A 23 82.87 15.76 19.20
CA ASP A 23 82.84 15.38 20.62
C ASP A 23 81.56 14.92 21.30
N SER A 24 81.57 13.60 21.49
CA SER A 24 81.15 12.92 22.74
C SER A 24 79.95 13.51 23.47
N ASP A 25 78.76 13.39 22.90
CA ASP A 25 77.59 13.17 23.71
C ASP A 25 77.19 11.70 23.52
N LYS A 26 77.24 10.93 24.57
CA LYS A 26 76.53 9.68 24.67
C LYS A 26 75.08 10.02 24.38
N GLU A 27 74.57 9.63 23.20
CA GLU A 27 73.13 9.50 22.99
C GLU A 27 72.59 8.61 24.11
N THR A 28 72.08 9.24 25.16
CA THR A 28 71.23 8.57 26.14
C THR A 28 70.08 7.98 25.35
N ILE A 29 70.08 6.67 25.14
CA ILE A 29 69.00 5.93 24.49
C ILE A 29 67.79 6.14 25.40
N GLN A 30 66.99 7.16 25.07
CA GLN A 30 65.73 7.40 25.74
C GLN A 30 64.82 6.24 25.35
N GLY A 31 64.29 5.51 26.33
CA GLY A 31 63.35 4.45 26.09
C GLY A 31 62.06 5.01 25.43
N GLU A 32 61.42 4.23 24.61
CA GLU A 32 60.16 4.58 23.95
C GLU A 32 59.17 3.41 24.00
N ILE A 33 57.85 3.72 24.03
CA ILE A 33 56.83 2.74 23.79
C ILE A 33 56.73 2.54 22.28
N THR A 34 56.87 1.30 21.80
CA THR A 34 56.83 0.94 20.38
C THR A 34 55.56 0.22 19.96
N TYR A 35 54.79 -0.27 20.90
CA TYR A 35 53.49 -0.93 20.71
C TYR A 35 52.63 -0.69 21.94
N PHE A 36 51.37 -0.46 21.74
CA PHE A 36 50.37 -0.35 22.80
C PHE A 36 49.02 -0.86 22.31
N SER A 37 48.37 -1.71 23.08
CA SER A 37 47.02 -2.17 22.83
C SER A 37 46.26 -2.34 24.14
N VAL A 38 44.94 -2.36 24.06
CA VAL A 38 44.08 -2.64 25.21
C VAL A 38 43.11 -3.77 24.91
N TRP A 39 42.74 -4.54 25.94
CA TRP A 39 41.79 -5.64 25.82
C TRP A 39 41.08 -5.93 27.15
N ASP A 40 39.95 -6.63 27.06
CA ASP A 40 39.24 -7.28 28.17
C ASP A 40 38.49 -8.52 27.69
N GLN A 41 37.53 -9.06 28.47
CA GLN A 41 36.75 -10.22 28.09
C GLN A 41 35.78 -9.95 26.92
N LYS A 42 35.42 -8.69 26.66
CA LYS A 42 34.46 -8.26 25.62
C LYS A 42 35.12 -7.53 24.46
N LEU A 43 36.38 -7.12 24.64
CA LEU A 43 37.17 -6.41 23.62
C LEU A 43 38.38 -7.26 23.25
N GLU A 44 38.42 -7.71 22.01
CA GLU A 44 39.64 -8.30 21.46
C GLU A 44 40.76 -7.27 21.45
N ASN A 45 42.01 -7.75 21.34
CA ASN A 45 43.21 -6.89 21.41
C ASN A 45 43.10 -5.69 20.45
N HIS A 46 42.80 -4.50 20.97
CA HIS A 46 42.61 -3.27 20.22
C HIS A 46 43.89 -2.43 20.24
N ILE A 47 44.51 -2.27 19.07
CA ILE A 47 45.80 -1.59 18.92
C ILE A 47 45.56 -0.08 18.91
N LEU A 48 46.38 0.64 19.71
CA LEU A 48 46.40 2.10 19.76
C LEU A 48 47.65 2.62 19.01
N HIS A 49 47.50 3.74 18.34
CA HIS A 49 48.60 4.44 17.70
C HIS A 49 49.47 5.12 18.75
N VAL A 50 50.78 4.91 18.67
CA VAL A 50 51.77 5.49 19.57
C VAL A 50 52.52 6.60 18.83
N ASP A 51 52.26 7.86 19.20
CA ASP A 51 53.02 9.01 18.71
C ASP A 51 54.14 9.38 19.72
N ASN A 52 55.34 8.99 19.40
CA ASN A 52 56.54 9.24 20.22
C ASN A 52 57.03 10.70 20.16
N ILE A 53 56.50 11.52 19.25
CA ILE A 53 56.85 12.95 19.13
C ILE A 53 56.02 13.76 20.13
N SER A 54 54.69 13.54 20.13
CA SER A 54 53.77 14.22 21.06
C SER A 54 53.59 13.49 22.39
N ASN A 55 54.05 12.24 22.48
CA ASN A 55 53.86 11.32 23.62
C ASN A 55 52.35 11.06 23.87
N ILE A 56 51.59 10.89 22.81
CA ILE A 56 50.16 10.54 22.88
C ILE A 56 49.97 9.11 22.34
N ILE A 57 49.14 8.35 23.04
CA ILE A 57 48.67 7.02 22.62
C ILE A 57 47.18 7.10 22.48
N ALA A 58 46.63 6.86 21.28
CA ALA A 58 45.22 6.98 21.02
C ALA A 58 44.74 5.91 20.03
N ASN A 59 43.46 5.53 20.10
CA ASN A 59 42.88 4.67 19.11
C ASN A 59 42.50 5.47 17.83
N GLU A 60 42.78 4.89 16.66
CA GLU A 60 42.36 5.42 15.38
C GLU A 60 40.90 4.99 15.08
N GLU A 61 40.53 3.76 15.46
CA GLU A 61 39.18 3.24 15.38
C GLU A 61 38.54 3.29 16.77
N THR A 62 37.28 3.76 16.84
CA THR A 62 36.54 3.87 18.09
C THR A 62 36.28 2.50 18.72
N ILE A 63 36.48 2.39 20.04
CA ILE A 63 36.11 1.18 20.80
C ILE A 63 34.58 1.12 20.96
N PRO A 64 33.97 -0.08 20.83
CA PRO A 64 32.52 -0.24 21.04
C PRO A 64 32.08 0.34 22.39
N LYS A 65 30.95 1.07 22.40
CA LYS A 65 30.49 1.81 23.58
C LYS A 65 30.16 0.93 24.79
N TYR A 66 29.81 -0.34 24.56
CA TYR A 66 29.52 -1.32 25.62
C TYR A 66 30.76 -1.80 26.39
N VAL A 67 31.97 -1.47 25.92
CA VAL A 67 33.22 -1.84 26.61
C VAL A 67 33.44 -0.95 27.85
N ASP A 68 33.70 -1.57 28.98
CA ASP A 68 34.04 -0.86 30.23
C ASP A 68 35.50 -0.45 30.22
N LEU A 69 35.76 0.85 30.03
CA LEU A 69 37.14 1.38 30.02
C LEU A 69 37.82 1.39 31.39
N SER A 70 37.06 1.24 32.48
CA SER A 70 37.62 1.33 33.84
C SER A 70 38.47 0.11 34.25
N GLN A 71 38.44 -0.96 33.44
CA GLN A 71 39.05 -2.25 33.81
C GLN A 71 39.83 -2.89 32.66
N LEU A 72 40.31 -2.11 31.68
CA LEU A 72 41.06 -2.65 30.55
C LEU A 72 42.48 -3.06 30.94
N ILE A 73 43.02 -4.08 30.28
CA ILE A 73 44.42 -4.52 30.41
C ILE A 73 45.19 -3.95 29.23
N ALA A 74 46.30 -3.29 29.50
CA ALA A 74 47.21 -2.81 28.47
C ALA A 74 48.31 -3.83 28.17
N GLU A 75 48.53 -4.12 26.87
CA GLU A 75 49.72 -4.82 26.40
C GLU A 75 50.64 -3.80 25.70
N PHE A 76 51.89 -3.75 26.08
CA PHE A 76 52.84 -2.79 25.53
C PHE A 76 54.22 -3.41 25.30
N LYS A 77 54.96 -2.83 24.34
CA LYS A 77 56.39 -3.12 24.10
C LYS A 77 57.16 -1.83 24.11
N THR A 78 58.39 -1.90 24.61
CA THR A 78 59.30 -0.75 24.70
C THR A 78 60.62 -1.06 23.99
N ASN A 79 61.34 -0.02 23.57
CA ASN A 79 62.72 -0.10 23.14
C ASN A 79 63.62 0.62 24.15
N GLY A 80 65.02 0.45 24.05
CA GLY A 80 66.00 1.04 24.97
C GLY A 80 66.16 0.24 26.27
N GLY A 81 67.24 0.27 26.92
CA GLY A 81 67.70 -0.43 28.12
C GLY A 81 66.64 -1.08 29.05
N GLU A 82 66.87 -1.03 30.36
CA GLU A 82 65.89 -1.46 31.37
C GLU A 82 64.81 -0.39 31.53
N VAL A 83 63.71 -0.54 30.72
CA VAL A 83 62.58 0.37 30.76
C VAL A 83 61.51 -0.16 31.70
N VAL A 84 61.02 0.70 32.58
CA VAL A 84 59.87 0.43 33.48
C VAL A 84 58.78 1.47 33.22
N LEU A 85 57.52 1.00 33.00
CA LEU A 85 56.34 1.87 32.91
C LEU A 85 55.62 1.91 34.25
N LYS A 86 55.19 3.11 34.67
CA LYS A 86 54.39 3.31 35.87
C LYS A 86 53.13 4.14 35.55
N VAL A 87 52.02 3.81 36.20
CA VAL A 87 50.78 4.61 36.23
C VAL A 87 50.58 4.95 37.72
N ASP A 88 50.44 6.21 38.04
CA ASP A 88 50.32 6.70 39.43
C ASP A 88 51.34 6.11 40.37
N GLY A 89 52.61 5.95 39.91
CA GLY A 89 53.69 5.39 40.63
C GLY A 89 53.71 3.86 40.75
N GLN A 90 52.72 3.17 40.30
CA GLN A 90 52.60 1.71 40.28
C GLN A 90 53.24 1.12 39.02
N VAL A 91 54.16 0.14 39.20
CA VAL A 91 54.80 -0.55 38.08
C VAL A 91 53.76 -1.34 37.28
N GLN A 92 53.82 -1.18 35.97
CA GLN A 92 52.89 -1.85 35.01
C GLN A 92 53.51 -3.14 34.45
N GLN A 93 52.71 -4.20 34.44
CA GLN A 93 53.09 -5.46 33.80
C GLN A 93 52.24 -5.60 32.52
N SER A 94 52.94 -5.66 31.37
CA SER A 94 52.31 -5.78 30.05
C SER A 94 51.45 -7.04 29.96
N GLY A 95 50.19 -6.90 29.59
CA GLY A 95 49.21 -8.00 29.46
C GLY A 95 48.59 -8.47 30.79
N GLU A 96 48.90 -7.80 31.93
CA GLU A 96 48.43 -8.23 33.26
C GLU A 96 47.77 -7.11 34.07
N THR A 97 48.37 -5.89 34.06
CA THR A 97 47.90 -4.80 34.94
C THR A 97 46.65 -4.15 34.35
N ARG A 98 45.58 -4.08 35.16
CA ARG A 98 44.35 -3.35 34.81
C ARG A 98 44.48 -1.88 35.15
N ASN A 99 43.98 -1.03 34.27
CA ASN A 99 43.90 0.41 34.46
C ASN A 99 42.56 0.96 34.04
N ASP A 100 42.26 2.14 34.56
CA ASP A 100 41.09 2.93 34.16
C ASP A 100 41.46 3.87 33.00
N PHE A 101 40.85 3.65 31.85
CA PHE A 101 41.02 4.48 30.67
C PHE A 101 39.72 5.28 30.35
N SER A 102 38.81 5.38 31.30
CA SER A 102 37.59 6.21 31.15
C SER A 102 37.92 7.70 31.05
N GLU A 103 39.04 8.08 31.63
CA GLU A 103 39.67 9.38 31.50
C GLU A 103 41.11 9.22 30.97
N GLU A 104 41.86 10.32 30.82
CA GLU A 104 43.23 10.28 30.35
C GLU A 104 44.13 9.51 31.33
N CYS A 105 44.68 8.36 30.91
CA CYS A 105 45.61 7.56 31.72
C CYS A 105 47.05 7.87 31.33
N VAL A 106 47.91 8.17 32.33
CA VAL A 106 49.30 8.59 32.09
C VAL A 106 50.28 7.47 32.42
N TYR A 107 51.04 7.04 31.42
CA TYR A 107 52.11 6.06 31.53
C TYR A 107 53.46 6.78 31.62
N ASP A 108 54.09 6.80 32.81
CA ASP A 108 55.41 7.34 33.03
C ASP A 108 56.46 6.31 32.68
N LEU A 109 57.37 6.64 31.77
CA LEU A 109 58.48 5.79 31.34
C LEU A 109 59.75 6.14 32.09
N TYR A 110 60.34 5.14 32.70
CA TYR A 110 61.59 5.24 33.43
C TYR A 110 62.68 4.37 32.79
N VAL A 111 63.93 4.88 32.80
CA VAL A 111 65.15 4.11 32.50
C VAL A 111 65.97 4.13 33.73
N GLY A 112 66.16 2.97 34.40
CA GLY A 112 66.64 2.94 35.78
C GLY A 112 65.67 3.68 36.71
N ASP A 113 66.21 4.57 37.54
CA ASP A 113 65.44 5.38 38.49
C ASP A 113 64.95 6.74 37.89
N GLU A 114 65.38 7.08 36.69
CA GLU A 114 65.06 8.38 36.06
C GLU A 114 63.87 8.32 35.16
N LYS A 115 62.89 9.20 35.41
CA LYS A 115 61.73 9.42 34.52
C LYS A 115 62.18 10.11 33.24
N GLN A 116 61.92 9.50 32.08
CA GLN A 116 62.31 10.00 30.78
C GLN A 116 61.14 10.71 30.05
N LYS A 117 59.94 10.06 30.00
CA LYS A 117 58.79 10.52 29.27
C LYS A 117 57.51 10.22 30.04
N SER A 118 56.43 10.93 29.70
CA SER A 118 55.03 10.59 30.10
C SER A 118 54.19 10.48 28.87
N TYR A 119 53.59 9.31 28.66
CA TYR A 119 52.64 9.07 27.58
C TYR A 119 51.23 9.22 28.10
N ARG A 120 50.41 10.03 27.39
CA ARG A 120 48.98 10.23 27.68
C ARG A 120 48.17 9.32 26.81
N VAL A 121 47.47 8.36 27.41
CA VAL A 121 46.61 7.40 26.71
C VAL A 121 45.19 7.95 26.72
N LYS A 122 44.64 8.16 25.51
CA LYS A 122 43.28 8.64 25.29
C LYS A 122 42.51 7.63 24.47
N ILE A 123 41.37 7.15 24.97
CA ILE A 123 40.53 6.20 24.29
C ILE A 123 39.19 6.86 23.96
N THR A 124 38.84 6.82 22.67
CA THR A 124 37.53 7.29 22.16
C THR A 124 36.63 6.11 21.95
N LYS A 125 35.43 6.15 22.53
CA LYS A 125 34.37 5.18 22.34
C LYS A 125 33.45 5.59 21.20
N GLN A 126 32.81 4.59 20.58
CA GLN A 126 31.70 4.80 19.65
C GLN A 126 30.52 5.41 20.40
N GLU A 127 29.89 6.41 19.84
CA GLU A 127 28.60 6.93 20.33
C GLU A 127 27.47 6.09 19.77
N LEU A 128 26.62 5.51 20.64
CA LEU A 128 25.37 4.86 20.22
C LEU A 128 24.30 5.94 20.04
N GLU A 129 23.62 5.90 18.91
CA GLU A 129 22.54 6.86 18.65
C GLU A 129 21.29 6.56 19.48
N ASN A 130 21.05 5.27 19.84
CA ASN A 130 19.84 4.80 20.49
C ASN A 130 18.59 5.38 19.83
N SER A 131 18.48 5.26 18.50
CA SER A 131 17.43 5.88 17.71
C SER A 131 16.61 4.85 16.92
N PHE A 132 15.43 5.24 16.49
CA PHE A 132 14.70 4.51 15.47
C PHE A 132 15.25 4.82 14.07
N LYS A 133 15.51 3.78 13.28
CA LYS A 133 15.74 3.89 11.82
C LYS A 133 14.42 3.96 11.06
N SER A 134 13.40 3.22 11.53
CA SER A 134 12.06 3.24 10.99
C SER A 134 11.04 3.12 12.11
N PHE A 135 9.89 3.74 11.93
CA PHE A 135 8.71 3.60 12.77
C PHE A 135 7.49 3.79 11.88
N THR A 136 6.69 2.74 11.70
CA THR A 136 5.57 2.71 10.76
C THR A 136 4.36 2.02 11.35
N PHE A 137 3.20 2.25 10.76
CA PHE A 137 1.95 1.55 11.05
C PHE A 137 1.56 0.72 9.82
N PRO A 138 1.51 -0.64 9.94
CA PRO A 138 1.22 -1.53 8.81
C PRO A 138 -0.27 -1.55 8.42
N GLU A 139 -1.16 -1.00 9.25
CA GLU A 139 -2.59 -0.94 8.97
C GLU A 139 -2.84 -0.21 7.63
N PRO A 140 -3.63 -0.80 6.69
CA PRO A 140 -3.84 -0.23 5.35
C PRO A 140 -4.33 1.22 5.37
N GLU A 141 -5.22 1.56 6.30
CA GLU A 141 -5.77 2.90 6.49
C GLU A 141 -4.73 3.93 6.95
N MET A 142 -3.60 3.48 7.52
CA MET A 142 -2.50 4.35 7.94
C MET A 142 -1.47 4.62 6.85
N LYS A 143 -1.55 3.97 5.68
CA LYS A 143 -0.51 4.05 4.63
C LYS A 143 -0.17 5.49 4.21
N GLN A 144 -1.16 6.38 4.14
CA GLN A 144 -0.96 7.79 3.77
C GLN A 144 -0.61 8.71 4.95
N TYR A 145 -0.62 8.18 6.17
CA TYR A 145 -0.45 8.93 7.43
C TYR A 145 0.75 8.46 8.22
N GLN A 146 1.75 7.89 7.54
CA GLN A 146 2.95 7.39 8.21
C GLN A 146 3.69 8.53 8.92
N PRO A 147 4.15 8.31 10.15
CA PRO A 147 4.87 9.32 10.89
C PRO A 147 6.31 9.46 10.41
N SER A 148 6.86 10.65 10.55
CA SER A 148 8.28 10.95 10.39
C SER A 148 8.99 10.95 11.75
N ILE A 149 10.27 10.59 11.76
CA ILE A 149 11.11 10.54 12.95
C ILE A 149 12.03 11.74 12.95
N ASN A 150 11.97 12.55 13.99
CA ASN A 150 12.99 13.56 14.29
C ASN A 150 13.94 13.01 15.35
N VAL A 151 15.10 12.54 14.91
CA VAL A 151 16.09 11.94 15.82
C VAL A 151 16.65 12.94 16.82
N GLU A 152 16.76 14.22 16.45
CA GLU A 152 17.34 15.24 17.34
C GLU A 152 16.41 15.56 18.52
N THR A 153 15.11 15.73 18.25
CA THR A 153 14.13 16.08 19.28
C THR A 153 13.50 14.88 19.97
N GLY A 154 13.62 13.68 19.37
CA GLY A 154 12.93 12.48 19.85
C GLY A 154 11.42 12.50 19.54
N GLU A 155 10.96 13.31 18.60
CA GLU A 155 9.56 13.36 18.20
C GLU A 155 9.28 12.47 16.99
N ILE A 156 8.16 11.74 17.05
CA ILE A 156 7.61 10.95 15.94
C ILE A 156 6.18 11.41 15.71
N SER A 157 5.89 11.97 14.54
CA SER A 157 4.57 12.52 14.25
C SER A 157 4.23 12.48 12.75
N ASN A 158 2.93 12.34 12.44
CA ASN A 158 2.42 12.46 11.08
C ASN A 158 2.34 13.94 10.64
N GLU A 159 2.56 14.17 9.35
CA GLU A 159 2.44 15.51 8.75
C GLU A 159 0.98 15.84 8.49
N ASN A 160 0.26 14.97 7.76
CA ASN A 160 -1.14 15.13 7.42
C ASN A 160 -2.04 14.63 8.56
N GLU A 161 -3.12 15.36 8.87
CA GLU A 161 -4.08 14.93 9.88
C GLU A 161 -4.77 13.61 9.50
N ILE A 162 -4.81 12.68 10.43
CA ILE A 162 -5.50 11.39 10.28
C ILE A 162 -7.01 11.66 10.37
N PRO A 163 -7.84 11.10 9.47
CA PRO A 163 -9.29 11.20 9.56
C PRO A 163 -9.86 10.73 10.90
N SER A 164 -10.96 11.36 11.35
CA SER A 164 -11.60 11.02 12.63
C SER A 164 -12.21 9.61 12.67
N ASN A 165 -12.50 9.03 11.52
CA ASN A 165 -13.03 7.67 11.37
C ASN A 165 -11.95 6.58 11.36
N ILE A 166 -10.66 6.92 11.28
CA ILE A 166 -9.58 5.94 11.44
C ILE A 166 -9.35 5.71 12.93
N ASN A 167 -9.37 4.46 13.34
CA ASN A 167 -9.18 4.09 14.74
C ASN A 167 -7.69 4.12 15.11
N ILE A 168 -7.24 5.15 15.82
CA ILE A 168 -5.89 5.27 16.34
C ILE A 168 -5.72 4.76 17.77
N THR A 169 -6.77 4.19 18.39
CA THR A 169 -6.70 3.69 19.77
C THR A 169 -6.16 2.25 19.86
N SER A 170 -5.90 1.61 18.73
CA SER A 170 -5.44 0.21 18.68
C SER A 170 -4.57 -0.01 17.42
N LEU A 171 -3.43 0.69 17.34
CA LEU A 171 -2.47 0.52 16.25
C LEU A 171 -1.27 -0.33 16.69
N GLN A 172 -0.72 -1.12 15.77
CA GLN A 172 0.37 -2.05 15.99
C GLN A 172 1.64 -1.58 15.26
N PRO A 173 2.51 -0.75 15.88
CA PRO A 173 3.64 -0.18 15.18
C PRO A 173 4.73 -1.21 14.87
N GLU A 174 5.31 -1.06 13.68
CA GLU A 174 6.54 -1.73 13.27
C GLU A 174 7.71 -0.75 13.32
N PHE A 175 8.84 -1.21 13.84
CA PHE A 175 10.04 -0.36 13.99
C PHE A 175 11.34 -1.13 13.87
N THR A 176 12.39 -0.41 13.49
CA THR A 176 13.78 -0.85 13.56
C THR A 176 14.63 0.20 14.28
N THR A 177 15.67 -0.24 15.00
CA THR A 177 16.56 0.63 15.77
C THR A 177 17.91 0.82 15.08
N SER A 178 18.66 1.87 15.47
CA SER A 178 20.02 2.12 15.00
C SER A 178 20.95 0.96 15.34
N GLU A 179 20.79 0.38 16.52
CA GLU A 179 21.57 -0.74 17.01
C GLU A 179 20.70 -1.97 17.19
N ALA A 180 21.13 -3.12 16.66
CA ALA A 180 20.40 -4.39 16.76
C ALA A 180 20.25 -4.89 18.21
N SER A 181 21.15 -4.47 19.10
CA SER A 181 21.16 -4.81 20.52
C SER A 181 20.30 -3.90 21.39
N SER A 182 19.78 -2.80 20.85
CA SER A 182 18.94 -1.87 21.60
C SER A 182 17.65 -2.50 22.07
N VAL A 183 17.25 -2.20 23.30
CA VAL A 183 15.98 -2.65 23.90
C VAL A 183 14.98 -1.49 23.88
N VAL A 184 13.83 -1.72 23.24
CA VAL A 184 12.75 -0.73 23.16
C VAL A 184 11.73 -1.00 24.26
N LYS A 185 11.32 0.02 25.00
CA LYS A 185 10.34 -0.08 26.10
C LYS A 185 9.26 0.98 26.00
N VAL A 186 8.03 0.61 26.42
CA VAL A 186 6.91 1.53 26.69
C VAL A 186 6.44 1.26 28.11
N ASN A 187 6.41 2.28 28.96
CA ASN A 187 6.05 2.17 30.38
C ASN A 187 6.86 1.07 31.12
N GLY A 188 8.15 0.92 30.78
CA GLY A 188 9.04 -0.09 31.35
C GLY A 188 8.88 -1.52 30.81
N ILE A 189 7.90 -1.76 29.92
CA ILE A 189 7.64 -3.07 29.29
C ILE A 189 8.38 -3.14 27.94
N VAL A 190 9.17 -4.20 27.75
CA VAL A 190 9.90 -4.43 26.50
C VAL A 190 8.92 -4.63 25.32
N GLN A 191 9.16 -3.92 24.24
CA GLN A 191 8.40 -3.95 23.03
C GLN A 191 9.10 -4.76 21.95
N LYS A 192 8.30 -5.50 21.16
CA LYS A 192 8.75 -6.13 19.92
C LYS A 192 8.00 -5.49 18.75
N SER A 193 8.73 -5.15 17.71
CA SER A 193 8.19 -4.62 16.46
C SER A 193 7.05 -5.51 15.92
N GLY A 194 5.91 -4.91 15.57
CA GLY A 194 4.76 -5.61 15.00
C GLY A 194 4.03 -6.57 15.97
N VAL A 195 4.11 -6.38 17.31
CA VAL A 195 3.49 -7.30 18.27
C VAL A 195 2.49 -6.61 19.21
N ALA A 196 2.86 -5.49 19.80
CA ALA A 196 2.02 -4.82 20.79
C ALA A 196 1.17 -3.72 20.15
N MET A 197 -0.11 -3.68 20.51
CA MET A 197 -1.03 -2.59 20.15
C MET A 197 -0.99 -1.50 21.21
N HIS A 198 -1.07 -0.24 20.75
CA HIS A 198 -1.11 0.94 21.63
C HIS A 198 -2.23 1.90 21.26
N ASP A 199 -2.72 2.63 22.25
CA ASP A 199 -3.66 3.75 22.07
C ASP A 199 -2.87 5.04 21.79
N PHE A 200 -2.90 5.50 20.53
CA PHE A 200 -2.28 6.73 20.09
C PHE A 200 -3.22 7.96 20.11
N SER A 201 -4.42 7.84 20.68
CA SER A 201 -5.26 9.02 20.96
C SER A 201 -4.60 9.98 21.96
N LYS A 202 -3.54 9.50 22.61
CA LYS A 202 -2.61 10.24 23.48
C LYS A 202 -1.18 9.91 23.08
N PRO A 203 -0.23 10.82 23.36
CA PRO A 203 1.18 10.55 23.10
C PRO A 203 1.66 9.27 23.79
N VAL A 204 2.36 8.41 23.05
CA VAL A 204 3.00 7.19 23.56
C VAL A 204 4.50 7.41 23.58
N VAL A 205 5.13 7.17 24.75
CA VAL A 205 6.56 7.36 24.94
C VAL A 205 7.29 6.03 24.84
N TYR A 206 8.24 5.96 23.91
CA TYR A 206 9.16 4.86 23.71
C TYR A 206 10.53 5.21 24.25
N ILE A 207 11.14 4.32 24.99
CA ILE A 207 12.52 4.46 25.49
C ILE A 207 13.37 3.42 24.79
N ILE A 208 14.43 3.84 24.10
CA ILE A 208 15.42 2.96 23.51
C ILE A 208 16.62 2.93 24.43
N GLU A 209 16.93 1.75 24.97
CA GLU A 209 18.09 1.53 25.85
C GLU A 209 19.20 0.80 25.08
N GLY A 210 20.41 1.35 25.13
CA GLY A 210 21.61 0.71 24.61
C GLY A 210 22.22 -0.29 25.60
N GLU A 211 23.09 -1.16 25.12
CA GLU A 211 23.83 -2.13 25.96
C GLU A 211 24.72 -1.49 27.04
N ASP A 212 25.07 -0.23 26.83
CA ASP A 212 25.89 0.57 27.79
C ASP A 212 25.06 1.23 28.90
N GLY A 213 23.73 0.98 28.91
CA GLY A 213 22.80 1.57 29.87
C GLY A 213 22.39 3.01 29.55
N THR A 214 22.87 3.59 28.45
CA THR A 214 22.33 4.88 27.98
C THR A 214 20.96 4.69 27.38
N SER A 215 20.13 5.73 27.43
CA SER A 215 18.77 5.66 26.86
C SER A 215 18.39 6.95 26.16
N LYS A 216 17.47 6.83 25.18
CA LYS A 216 16.88 7.96 24.48
C LYS A 216 15.37 7.78 24.41
N GLU A 217 14.66 8.88 24.65
CA GLU A 217 13.21 8.92 24.63
C GLU A 217 12.69 9.36 23.25
N PHE A 218 11.66 8.66 22.74
CA PHE A 218 10.92 9.04 21.55
C PHE A 218 9.44 9.15 21.89
N LYS A 219 8.87 10.31 21.63
CA LYS A 219 7.45 10.60 21.86
C LYS A 219 6.68 10.51 20.55
N VAL A 220 5.83 9.50 20.42
CA VAL A 220 4.94 9.33 19.28
C VAL A 220 3.64 10.11 19.53
N THR A 221 3.37 11.10 18.67
CA THR A 221 2.16 11.91 18.75
C THR A 221 1.47 11.90 17.38
N LEU A 222 0.29 11.28 17.30
CA LEU A 222 -0.51 11.29 16.09
C LEU A 222 -1.50 12.47 16.13
N LYS A 223 -1.54 13.22 15.03
CA LYS A 223 -2.50 14.30 14.82
C LYS A 223 -3.72 13.72 14.12
N GLN A 224 -4.86 13.68 14.81
CA GLN A 224 -6.14 13.29 14.24
C GLN A 224 -7.02 14.51 14.08
N GLY A 225 -7.58 14.68 12.86
CA GLY A 225 -8.53 15.75 12.55
C GLY A 225 -9.94 15.44 13.03
N ASN A 226 -10.84 16.40 12.90
CA ASN A 226 -12.25 16.26 13.27
C ASN A 226 -13.13 15.81 12.10
N GLU A 227 -12.60 15.82 10.87
CA GLU A 227 -13.34 15.48 9.65
C GLU A 227 -13.32 13.96 9.42
N ALA A 228 -14.48 13.40 9.08
CA ALA A 228 -14.60 12.04 8.60
C ALA A 228 -14.26 12.01 7.10
N PHE A 229 -13.59 10.94 6.66
CA PHE A 229 -13.33 10.71 5.24
C PHE A 229 -13.96 9.40 4.80
N LEU A 230 -14.38 9.35 3.54
CA LEU A 230 -14.65 8.09 2.88
C LEU A 230 -13.33 7.36 2.66
N THR A 231 -13.24 6.11 3.09
CA THR A 231 -12.06 5.26 2.89
C THR A 231 -12.46 4.05 2.06
N ASN A 232 -11.73 3.79 0.98
CA ASN A 232 -11.87 2.58 0.19
C ASN A 232 -10.89 1.47 0.67
N PRO A 233 -11.31 0.20 0.58
CA PRO A 233 -12.64 -0.27 0.16
C PRO A 233 -13.71 0.06 1.20
N ILE A 234 -14.94 0.40 0.73
CA ILE A 234 -16.06 0.61 1.67
C ILE A 234 -16.54 -0.70 2.31
N ILE A 235 -16.33 -1.83 1.64
CA ILE A 235 -16.53 -3.16 2.22
C ILE A 235 -15.48 -4.12 1.66
N GLU A 236 -14.73 -4.77 2.54
CA GLU A 236 -13.83 -5.87 2.17
C GLU A 236 -14.60 -7.19 1.98
N GLY A 237 -14.14 -8.01 1.04
CA GLY A 237 -14.71 -9.32 0.75
C GLY A 237 -15.09 -9.48 -0.72
N SER A 238 -16.00 -10.42 -1.03
CA SER A 238 -16.41 -10.72 -2.40
C SER A 238 -17.64 -9.91 -2.79
N TYR A 239 -17.42 -8.79 -3.46
CA TYR A 239 -18.43 -7.85 -3.95
C TYR A 239 -18.25 -7.56 -5.44
N ALA A 240 -18.04 -8.60 -6.22
CA ALA A 240 -17.83 -8.48 -7.66
C ALA A 240 -19.08 -8.00 -8.41
N ASP A 241 -18.86 -7.24 -9.47
CA ASP A 241 -19.86 -6.82 -10.44
C ASP A 241 -21.07 -6.14 -9.76
N PRO A 242 -20.85 -5.06 -8.99
CA PRO A 242 -21.89 -4.43 -8.20
C PRO A 242 -22.89 -3.70 -9.07
N THR A 243 -24.18 -3.87 -8.77
CA THR A 243 -25.26 -3.04 -9.30
C THR A 243 -26.05 -2.42 -8.16
N VAL A 244 -26.56 -1.19 -8.34
CA VAL A 244 -27.26 -0.46 -7.29
C VAL A 244 -28.50 0.23 -7.86
N VAL A 245 -29.56 0.29 -7.05
CA VAL A 245 -30.75 1.10 -7.34
C VAL A 245 -31.12 1.93 -6.12
N ARG A 246 -31.46 3.21 -6.33
CA ARG A 246 -32.05 4.07 -5.31
C ARG A 246 -33.58 3.97 -5.42
N VAL A 247 -34.24 3.65 -4.31
CA VAL A 247 -35.70 3.68 -4.19
C VAL A 247 -36.03 4.47 -2.93
N GLU A 248 -36.69 5.62 -3.11
CA GLU A 248 -36.92 6.60 -2.06
C GLU A 248 -35.59 7.04 -1.41
N ASN A 249 -35.41 6.81 -0.12
CA ASN A 249 -34.23 7.19 0.65
C ASN A 249 -33.29 6.01 0.96
N GLU A 250 -33.46 4.89 0.27
CA GLU A 250 -32.64 3.68 0.47
C GLU A 250 -31.99 3.26 -0.86
N PHE A 251 -30.77 2.71 -0.75
CA PHE A 251 -30.00 2.09 -1.81
C PHE A 251 -30.01 0.58 -1.63
N TYR A 252 -30.19 -0.13 -2.73
CA TYR A 252 -30.14 -1.58 -2.75
C TYR A 252 -29.06 -2.03 -3.73
N LEU A 253 -28.04 -2.69 -3.17
CA LEU A 253 -26.86 -3.21 -3.88
C LEU A 253 -27.00 -4.72 -4.06
N TYR A 254 -26.65 -5.19 -5.26
CA TYR A 254 -26.57 -6.63 -5.55
C TYR A 254 -25.25 -6.94 -6.25
N VAL A 255 -24.73 -8.17 -6.00
CA VAL A 255 -23.40 -8.58 -6.45
C VAL A 255 -23.41 -10.02 -6.98
N THR A 256 -22.45 -10.31 -7.86
CA THR A 256 -22.15 -11.67 -8.35
C THR A 256 -21.92 -12.65 -7.21
N SER A 257 -22.60 -13.81 -7.27
CA SER A 257 -22.39 -14.92 -6.34
C SER A 257 -22.94 -16.22 -6.94
N GLY A 258 -22.82 -17.34 -6.25
CA GLY A 258 -23.52 -18.59 -6.62
C GLY A 258 -25.01 -18.36 -6.82
N ILE A 259 -25.64 -17.64 -5.89
CA ILE A 259 -26.95 -17.00 -6.00
C ILE A 259 -26.77 -15.54 -5.60
N VAL A 260 -27.30 -14.60 -6.40
CA VAL A 260 -27.11 -13.14 -6.18
C VAL A 260 -27.41 -12.76 -4.74
N ARG A 261 -26.50 -11.98 -4.14
CA ARG A 261 -26.64 -11.45 -2.79
C ARG A 261 -26.99 -9.97 -2.80
N GLY A 262 -27.83 -9.57 -1.83
CA GLY A 262 -28.33 -8.20 -1.73
C GLY A 262 -27.99 -7.52 -0.39
N TYR A 263 -27.78 -6.22 -0.48
CA TYR A 263 -27.45 -5.33 0.64
C TYR A 263 -28.25 -4.04 0.53
N LYS A 264 -28.38 -3.31 1.65
CA LYS A 264 -29.01 -2.00 1.68
C LYS A 264 -28.18 -0.97 2.43
N SER A 265 -28.34 0.28 2.04
CA SER A 265 -27.70 1.46 2.63
C SER A 265 -28.59 2.68 2.51
N SER A 266 -28.40 3.66 3.39
CA SER A 266 -28.99 5.00 3.26
C SER A 266 -27.98 6.05 2.78
N ASP A 267 -26.67 5.69 2.66
CA ASP A 267 -25.58 6.63 2.42
C ASP A 267 -24.52 6.17 1.40
N LEU A 268 -24.73 5.02 0.75
CA LEU A 268 -23.78 4.33 -0.13
C LEU A 268 -22.48 3.82 0.54
N ILE A 269 -22.24 4.16 1.80
CA ILE A 269 -21.02 3.82 2.55
C ILE A 269 -21.27 2.63 3.47
N ASN A 270 -22.33 2.72 4.28
CA ASN A 270 -22.65 1.75 5.30
C ASN A 270 -23.69 0.76 4.78
N TRP A 271 -23.29 -0.48 4.55
CA TRP A 271 -24.12 -1.51 3.95
C TRP A 271 -24.50 -2.60 4.96
N SER A 272 -25.75 -3.00 4.94
CA SER A 272 -26.28 -4.14 5.71
C SER A 272 -26.95 -5.13 4.79
N ARG A 273 -26.99 -6.40 5.18
CA ARG A 273 -27.70 -7.46 4.43
C ARG A 273 -29.19 -7.19 4.37
N ILE A 274 -29.85 -7.39 3.23
CA ILE A 274 -31.30 -7.15 3.07
C ILE A 274 -32.13 -8.42 3.14
N ALA A 275 -31.58 -9.57 2.74
CA ALA A 275 -32.28 -10.85 2.82
C ALA A 275 -32.06 -11.49 4.20
N GLY A 276 -33.06 -12.24 4.63
CA GLY A 276 -32.96 -13.04 5.86
C GLY A 276 -31.94 -14.18 5.72
N GLY A 277 -31.35 -14.59 6.86
CA GLY A 277 -30.36 -15.68 6.89
C GLY A 277 -28.92 -15.21 6.76
N ASN A 278 -27.99 -16.17 6.69
CA ASN A 278 -26.55 -15.92 6.73
C ASN A 278 -25.94 -15.53 5.37
N THR A 279 -26.63 -15.78 4.26
CA THR A 279 -26.09 -15.64 2.90
C THR A 279 -26.48 -14.34 2.20
N SER A 280 -27.58 -13.68 2.58
CA SER A 280 -28.17 -12.53 1.88
C SER A 280 -28.63 -12.82 0.43
N GLU A 281 -28.86 -14.08 0.09
CA GLU A 281 -29.35 -14.50 -1.21
C GLU A 281 -30.76 -13.98 -1.45
N VAL A 282 -31.01 -13.47 -2.67
CA VAL A 282 -32.28 -12.83 -3.04
C VAL A 282 -33.10 -13.66 -4.03
N PHE A 283 -32.64 -14.83 -4.39
CA PHE A 283 -33.39 -15.87 -5.09
C PHE A 283 -33.48 -17.11 -4.19
N ASN A 284 -34.56 -17.87 -4.33
CA ASN A 284 -34.71 -19.13 -3.57
C ASN A 284 -33.78 -20.23 -4.12
N GLU A 285 -33.55 -20.21 -5.42
CA GLU A 285 -32.70 -21.15 -6.14
C GLU A 285 -32.10 -20.48 -7.37
N ARG A 286 -31.04 -21.03 -7.91
CA ARG A 286 -30.44 -20.58 -9.17
C ARG A 286 -31.32 -21.08 -10.32
N PRO A 287 -31.78 -20.18 -11.23
CA PRO A 287 -32.52 -20.58 -12.40
C PRO A 287 -31.71 -21.50 -13.33
N ASP A 288 -32.36 -22.54 -13.83
CA ASP A 288 -31.79 -23.52 -14.75
C ASP A 288 -32.39 -23.34 -16.16
N PHE A 289 -31.65 -22.63 -17.04
CA PHE A 289 -32.06 -22.40 -18.40
C PHE A 289 -30.92 -22.48 -19.44
N THR A 290 -29.74 -22.88 -19.00
CA THR A 290 -28.59 -23.12 -19.87
C THR A 290 -28.38 -24.62 -20.08
N ASP A 291 -27.58 -25.00 -21.09
CA ASP A 291 -27.25 -26.42 -21.32
C ASP A 291 -26.18 -26.96 -20.37
N ASP A 292 -25.66 -26.11 -19.50
CA ASP A 292 -24.66 -26.48 -18.50
C ASP A 292 -25.30 -27.11 -17.26
N ASP A 293 -24.56 -27.99 -16.57
CA ASP A 293 -24.97 -28.51 -15.28
C ASP A 293 -25.15 -27.34 -14.28
N VAL A 294 -26.34 -27.25 -13.69
CA VAL A 294 -26.67 -26.19 -12.74
C VAL A 294 -25.69 -26.11 -11.56
N THR A 295 -25.06 -27.22 -11.20
CA THR A 295 -24.07 -27.25 -10.11
C THR A 295 -22.75 -26.56 -10.46
N GLU A 296 -22.43 -26.46 -11.74
CA GLU A 296 -21.22 -25.82 -12.26
C GLU A 296 -21.40 -24.33 -12.59
N THR A 297 -22.65 -23.85 -12.69
CA THR A 297 -22.96 -22.45 -13.05
C THR A 297 -23.11 -21.57 -11.81
N ALA A 298 -23.09 -20.26 -12.02
CA ALA A 298 -23.36 -19.24 -11.02
C ALA A 298 -24.15 -18.06 -11.64
N MET A 299 -24.75 -17.24 -10.78
CA MET A 299 -25.41 -16.01 -11.20
C MET A 299 -24.39 -14.87 -11.21
N TRP A 300 -24.11 -14.34 -12.39
CA TRP A 300 -23.11 -13.30 -12.61
C TRP A 300 -23.73 -11.98 -13.04
N ALA A 301 -23.02 -10.90 -12.72
CA ALA A 301 -23.28 -9.54 -13.18
C ALA A 301 -24.76 -9.15 -13.14
N PRO A 302 -25.41 -9.10 -11.97
CA PRO A 302 -26.79 -8.66 -11.89
C PRO A 302 -26.92 -7.18 -12.29
N ASP A 303 -28.05 -6.82 -12.91
CA ASP A 303 -28.46 -5.43 -13.12
C ASP A 303 -29.86 -5.22 -12.54
N ILE A 304 -29.94 -4.46 -11.44
CA ILE A 304 -31.17 -4.18 -10.71
C ILE A 304 -31.83 -2.91 -11.20
N ASN A 305 -33.14 -2.95 -11.37
CA ASN A 305 -33.95 -1.81 -11.77
C ASN A 305 -35.27 -1.77 -10.98
N TYR A 306 -35.85 -0.59 -10.85
CA TYR A 306 -37.14 -0.40 -10.24
C TYR A 306 -38.05 0.39 -11.21
N PHE A 307 -39.05 -0.27 -11.76
CA PHE A 307 -40.04 0.33 -12.63
C PHE A 307 -41.37 -0.42 -12.52
N ASP A 308 -42.46 0.26 -12.89
CA ASP A 308 -43.84 -0.27 -12.82
C ASP A 308 -44.18 -0.85 -11.43
N GLY A 309 -43.58 -0.27 -10.36
CA GLY A 309 -43.81 -0.69 -8.99
C GLY A 309 -43.15 -2.02 -8.59
N LYS A 310 -42.20 -2.52 -9.39
CA LYS A 310 -41.51 -3.78 -9.18
C LYS A 310 -39.99 -3.62 -9.24
N TYR A 311 -39.29 -4.44 -8.48
CA TYR A 311 -37.87 -4.67 -8.65
C TYR A 311 -37.66 -5.71 -9.75
N VAL A 312 -36.90 -5.35 -10.78
CA VAL A 312 -36.61 -6.20 -11.93
C VAL A 312 -35.10 -6.37 -12.01
N MET A 313 -34.63 -7.59 -11.94
CA MET A 313 -33.21 -7.94 -11.97
C MET A 313 -32.92 -8.75 -13.24
N TYR A 314 -32.04 -8.23 -14.07
CA TYR A 314 -31.40 -9.00 -15.12
C TYR A 314 -30.13 -9.61 -14.60
N TYR A 315 -29.76 -10.82 -15.03
CA TYR A 315 -28.58 -11.54 -14.57
C TYR A 315 -28.08 -12.51 -15.63
N ALA A 316 -26.82 -12.88 -15.57
CA ALA A 316 -26.28 -13.94 -16.39
C ALA A 316 -26.21 -15.26 -15.61
N ILE A 317 -26.49 -16.39 -16.28
CA ILE A 317 -26.11 -17.72 -15.83
C ILE A 317 -24.89 -18.15 -16.62
N SER A 318 -23.77 -18.38 -15.95
CA SER A 318 -22.51 -18.71 -16.61
C SER A 318 -21.59 -19.54 -15.70
N LYS A 319 -20.52 -20.05 -16.30
CA LYS A 319 -19.36 -20.67 -15.64
C LYS A 319 -18.08 -20.27 -16.37
N TRP A 320 -16.94 -20.44 -15.73
CA TRP A 320 -15.65 -20.24 -16.40
C TRP A 320 -15.52 -21.14 -17.65
N GLY A 321 -15.24 -20.51 -18.80
CA GLY A 321 -15.18 -21.20 -20.09
C GLY A 321 -16.54 -21.46 -20.74
N GLY A 322 -17.66 -21.05 -20.13
CA GLY A 322 -19.03 -21.26 -20.59
C GLY A 322 -19.54 -20.28 -21.65
N GLY A 323 -18.67 -19.57 -22.38
CA GLY A 323 -19.07 -18.52 -23.31
C GLY A 323 -20.01 -18.94 -24.47
N ALA A 324 -20.10 -20.24 -24.78
CA ALA A 324 -21.03 -20.78 -25.79
C ALA A 324 -22.42 -21.10 -25.21
N THR A 325 -22.48 -21.42 -23.93
CA THR A 325 -23.67 -21.97 -23.24
C THR A 325 -24.33 -20.99 -22.30
N CYS A 326 -23.63 -19.94 -21.84
CA CYS A 326 -24.15 -18.93 -20.94
C CYS A 326 -25.36 -18.18 -21.53
N GLY A 327 -26.11 -17.52 -20.68
CA GLY A 327 -27.27 -16.77 -21.10
C GLY A 327 -27.74 -15.74 -20.08
N ILE A 328 -28.70 -14.92 -20.49
CA ILE A 328 -29.27 -13.86 -19.67
C ILE A 328 -30.70 -14.22 -19.29
N GLY A 329 -31.01 -14.00 -18.01
CA GLY A 329 -32.33 -14.18 -17.43
C GLY A 329 -32.85 -12.90 -16.79
N VAL A 330 -34.14 -12.94 -16.38
CA VAL A 330 -34.84 -11.88 -15.67
C VAL A 330 -35.65 -12.45 -14.50
N GLY A 331 -35.60 -11.78 -13.37
CA GLY A 331 -36.40 -12.07 -12.20
C GLY A 331 -37.11 -10.82 -11.71
N VAL A 332 -38.29 -10.97 -11.12
CA VAL A 332 -39.12 -9.88 -10.60
C VAL A 332 -39.46 -10.11 -9.13
N SER A 333 -39.54 -9.02 -8.37
CA SER A 333 -39.98 -9.03 -6.97
C SER A 333 -40.76 -7.77 -6.62
N ASP A 334 -41.69 -7.87 -5.67
CA ASP A 334 -42.37 -6.71 -5.07
C ASP A 334 -41.52 -6.06 -3.97
N LYS A 335 -40.42 -6.69 -3.59
CA LYS A 335 -39.56 -6.25 -2.48
C LYS A 335 -38.07 -6.35 -2.86
N PRO A 336 -37.22 -5.43 -2.38
CA PRO A 336 -35.79 -5.45 -2.70
C PRO A 336 -35.09 -6.70 -2.15
N GLN A 337 -35.52 -7.26 -1.05
CA GLN A 337 -34.95 -8.48 -0.46
C GLN A 337 -35.36 -9.75 -1.21
N GLY A 338 -36.19 -9.65 -2.24
CA GLY A 338 -36.72 -10.83 -2.94
C GLY A 338 -37.80 -11.60 -2.16
N PRO A 339 -38.02 -12.89 -2.46
CA PRO A 339 -37.31 -13.60 -3.50
C PRO A 339 -37.65 -13.06 -4.90
N PHE A 340 -36.62 -12.96 -5.77
CA PHE A 340 -36.88 -12.69 -7.19
C PHE A 340 -37.37 -13.96 -7.87
N MET A 341 -38.50 -13.83 -8.57
CA MET A 341 -39.19 -14.95 -9.21
C MET A 341 -39.19 -14.77 -10.70
N PRO A 342 -39.20 -15.85 -11.49
CA PRO A 342 -39.43 -15.77 -12.91
C PRO A 342 -40.75 -15.02 -13.24
N PRO A 343 -40.80 -14.22 -14.33
CA PRO A 343 -42.03 -13.55 -14.75
C PRO A 343 -43.13 -14.54 -15.10
N ALA A 344 -44.41 -14.13 -14.96
CA ALA A 344 -45.53 -14.93 -15.36
C ALA A 344 -45.46 -15.31 -16.86
N GLY A 345 -45.60 -16.59 -17.16
CA GLY A 345 -45.47 -17.10 -18.52
C GLY A 345 -44.05 -17.45 -18.99
N ASN A 346 -43.04 -17.18 -18.13
CA ASN A 346 -41.63 -17.53 -18.38
C ASN A 346 -41.06 -18.29 -17.15
N PRO A 347 -41.32 -19.59 -17.02
CA PRO A 347 -41.16 -20.33 -15.76
C PRO A 347 -39.71 -20.43 -15.24
N ASN A 348 -38.72 -20.24 -16.08
CA ASN A 348 -37.30 -20.24 -15.70
C ASN A 348 -36.60 -18.88 -15.86
N GLY A 349 -37.39 -17.83 -16.22
CA GLY A 349 -36.86 -16.46 -16.32
C GLY A 349 -35.91 -16.21 -17.49
N LYS A 350 -35.75 -17.15 -18.44
CA LYS A 350 -34.81 -17.02 -19.56
C LYS A 350 -35.20 -15.89 -20.49
N LEU A 351 -34.28 -15.00 -20.84
CA LEU A 351 -34.41 -14.09 -21.99
C LEU A 351 -33.83 -14.72 -23.26
N PHE A 352 -32.60 -15.23 -23.18
CA PHE A 352 -31.91 -15.97 -24.25
C PHE A 352 -30.62 -16.63 -23.73
N VAL A 353 -30.10 -17.58 -24.49
CA VAL A 353 -28.75 -18.13 -24.34
C VAL A 353 -27.90 -17.75 -25.55
N SER A 354 -26.57 -17.83 -25.40
CA SER A 354 -25.59 -17.44 -26.41
C SER A 354 -25.82 -18.10 -27.77
N SER A 355 -26.18 -19.37 -27.77
CA SER A 355 -26.48 -20.12 -29.01
C SER A 355 -27.74 -19.65 -29.71
N GLU A 356 -28.80 -19.25 -28.98
CA GLU A 356 -30.07 -18.76 -29.55
C GLU A 356 -29.91 -17.36 -30.16
N ILE A 357 -29.21 -16.45 -29.45
CA ILE A 357 -29.01 -15.07 -29.91
C ILE A 357 -27.84 -14.97 -30.90
N GLY A 358 -27.01 -16.01 -31.04
CA GLY A 358 -25.84 -16.04 -31.93
C GLY A 358 -24.76 -15.05 -31.55
N VAL A 359 -24.60 -14.79 -30.25
CA VAL A 359 -23.53 -13.95 -29.66
C VAL A 359 -22.86 -14.76 -28.58
N PRO A 360 -21.57 -15.16 -28.76
CA PRO A 360 -20.82 -15.84 -27.70
C PRO A 360 -20.63 -14.95 -26.47
N ASN A 361 -20.54 -15.58 -25.32
CA ASN A 361 -20.31 -14.91 -24.03
C ASN A 361 -21.37 -13.82 -23.75
N SER A 362 -22.66 -14.19 -23.91
CA SER A 362 -23.81 -13.32 -23.63
C SER A 362 -24.03 -13.23 -22.13
N ILE A 363 -23.26 -12.35 -21.48
CA ILE A 363 -23.31 -12.00 -20.06
C ILE A 363 -23.31 -10.48 -19.89
N ASP A 364 -23.26 -9.98 -18.67
CA ASP A 364 -23.19 -8.56 -18.28
C ASP A 364 -24.37 -7.74 -18.82
N PRO A 365 -25.60 -8.09 -18.43
CA PRO A 365 -26.78 -7.34 -18.84
C PRO A 365 -26.81 -5.94 -18.22
N CYS A 366 -27.23 -4.94 -19.00
CA CYS A 366 -27.51 -3.60 -18.54
C CYS A 366 -28.83 -3.12 -19.16
N PHE A 367 -29.79 -2.79 -18.33
CA PHE A 367 -31.09 -2.24 -18.76
C PHE A 367 -31.00 -0.74 -18.97
N TYR A 368 -31.69 -0.25 -19.97
CA TYR A 368 -31.84 1.18 -20.20
C TYR A 368 -33.26 1.50 -20.74
N GLU A 369 -33.89 2.53 -20.19
CA GLU A 369 -35.20 3.00 -20.65
C GLU A 369 -35.10 4.43 -21.18
N GLU A 370 -35.68 4.66 -22.33
CA GLU A 370 -35.81 5.98 -22.93
C GLU A 370 -37.06 6.12 -23.78
N ASN A 371 -37.79 7.22 -23.58
CA ASN A 371 -38.99 7.57 -24.34
C ASN A 371 -40.04 6.44 -24.36
N GLY A 372 -40.20 5.72 -23.25
CA GLY A 372 -41.11 4.60 -23.09
C GLY A 372 -40.72 3.32 -23.82
N LYS A 373 -39.50 3.26 -24.33
CA LYS A 373 -38.90 2.05 -24.88
C LYS A 373 -37.84 1.52 -23.94
N ARG A 374 -37.78 0.20 -23.81
CA ARG A 374 -36.86 -0.52 -22.95
C ARG A 374 -35.87 -1.30 -23.79
N TYR A 375 -34.63 -1.25 -23.38
CA TYR A 375 -33.50 -1.87 -24.06
C TYR A 375 -32.66 -2.68 -23.09
N LEU A 376 -32.09 -3.76 -23.62
CA LEU A 376 -31.06 -4.53 -22.94
C LEU A 376 -29.76 -4.40 -23.71
N PHE A 377 -28.69 -4.02 -23.00
CA PHE A 377 -27.32 -4.05 -23.46
C PHE A 377 -26.61 -5.24 -22.81
N TRP A 378 -25.68 -5.89 -23.53
CA TRP A 378 -24.93 -7.02 -22.98
C TRP A 378 -23.73 -7.35 -23.82
N GLY A 379 -22.83 -8.20 -23.27
CA GLY A 379 -21.73 -8.81 -23.97
C GLY A 379 -20.39 -8.69 -23.23
N SER A 380 -19.54 -9.67 -23.44
CA SER A 380 -18.23 -9.76 -22.83
C SER A 380 -17.25 -10.33 -23.86
N PHE A 381 -16.21 -9.55 -24.22
CA PHE A 381 -15.11 -9.88 -25.13
C PHE A 381 -15.49 -10.56 -26.46
N SER A 382 -16.76 -10.46 -26.82
CA SER A 382 -17.29 -10.91 -28.12
C SER A 382 -18.04 -9.81 -28.87
N GLY A 383 -17.96 -8.59 -28.34
CA GLY A 383 -18.66 -7.39 -28.73
C GLY A 383 -19.79 -7.05 -27.77
N ILE A 384 -20.11 -5.76 -27.69
CA ILE A 384 -21.26 -5.27 -26.93
C ILE A 384 -22.42 -5.10 -27.88
N TYR A 385 -23.57 -5.59 -27.48
CA TYR A 385 -24.82 -5.58 -28.27
C TYR A 385 -25.94 -4.89 -27.50
N MET A 386 -26.94 -4.44 -28.22
CA MET A 386 -28.23 -3.99 -27.68
C MET A 386 -29.39 -4.58 -28.44
N THR A 387 -30.54 -4.74 -27.76
CA THR A 387 -31.82 -5.13 -28.33
C THR A 387 -32.98 -4.43 -27.62
N GLU A 388 -34.14 -4.32 -28.27
CA GLU A 388 -35.35 -3.78 -27.65
C GLU A 388 -36.08 -4.89 -26.88
N LEU A 389 -36.45 -4.56 -25.64
CA LEU A 389 -37.32 -5.41 -24.82
C LEU A 389 -38.80 -5.14 -25.11
N THR A 390 -39.66 -6.03 -24.64
CA THR A 390 -41.11 -5.80 -24.57
C THR A 390 -41.43 -4.60 -23.67
N SER A 391 -42.64 -4.05 -23.79
CA SER A 391 -43.04 -2.85 -23.03
C SER A 391 -42.98 -3.03 -21.50
N ASP A 392 -43.13 -4.28 -21.03
CA ASP A 392 -42.98 -4.65 -19.62
C ASP A 392 -41.51 -4.93 -19.20
N GLY A 393 -40.57 -4.94 -20.16
CA GLY A 393 -39.17 -5.23 -19.92
C GLY A 393 -38.82 -6.70 -19.63
N LEU A 394 -39.81 -7.61 -19.70
CA LEU A 394 -39.66 -8.98 -19.21
C LEU A 394 -39.32 -10.02 -20.29
N ALA A 395 -39.25 -9.59 -21.55
CA ALA A 395 -38.85 -10.43 -22.68
C ALA A 395 -38.13 -9.61 -23.76
N VAL A 396 -37.35 -10.27 -24.60
CA VAL A 396 -36.79 -9.65 -25.81
C VAL A 396 -37.90 -9.57 -26.85
N LYS A 397 -38.08 -8.40 -27.45
CA LYS A 397 -39.14 -8.14 -28.42
C LYS A 397 -38.98 -8.94 -29.73
N ASP A 398 -37.74 -9.06 -30.20
CA ASP A 398 -37.36 -9.81 -31.38
C ASP A 398 -35.90 -10.25 -31.31
N LEU A 399 -35.63 -11.54 -31.05
CA LEU A 399 -34.30 -12.12 -30.94
C LEU A 399 -33.45 -11.97 -32.21
N SER A 400 -34.08 -11.80 -33.37
CA SER A 400 -33.35 -11.58 -34.63
C SER A 400 -32.80 -10.16 -34.77
N LYS A 401 -33.32 -9.20 -33.98
CA LYS A 401 -32.95 -7.78 -34.02
C LYS A 401 -32.05 -7.40 -32.86
N LYS A 402 -30.78 -7.35 -33.14
CA LYS A 402 -29.75 -6.84 -32.23
C LYS A 402 -28.81 -5.94 -33.00
N THR A 403 -28.28 -4.94 -32.33
CA THR A 403 -27.27 -4.02 -32.87
C THR A 403 -25.97 -4.17 -32.09
N LYS A 404 -24.86 -4.43 -32.78
CA LYS A 404 -23.54 -4.37 -32.16
C LYS A 404 -23.12 -2.90 -32.01
N ILE A 405 -22.66 -2.48 -30.82
CA ILE A 405 -22.32 -1.08 -30.50
C ILE A 405 -20.87 -0.88 -30.07
N ALA A 406 -20.18 -1.96 -29.70
CA ALA A 406 -18.73 -1.92 -29.40
C ALA A 406 -18.05 -3.23 -29.81
N GLY A 407 -16.74 -3.18 -30.01
CA GLY A 407 -15.88 -4.27 -30.43
C GLY A 407 -15.63 -5.31 -29.33
N LYS A 408 -14.70 -6.23 -29.60
CA LYS A 408 -14.43 -7.40 -28.74
C LYS A 408 -13.54 -7.09 -27.54
N SER A 409 -13.07 -5.86 -27.40
CA SER A 409 -12.18 -5.46 -26.30
C SER A 409 -12.90 -5.23 -24.98
N PHE A 410 -14.22 -5.28 -24.95
CA PHE A 410 -15.02 -4.71 -23.87
C PHE A 410 -16.00 -5.71 -23.26
N GLU A 411 -16.30 -5.49 -21.98
CA GLU A 411 -17.37 -6.13 -21.20
C GLU A 411 -17.92 -5.15 -20.15
N ALA A 412 -18.78 -5.62 -19.24
CA ALA A 412 -19.28 -4.84 -18.10
C ALA A 412 -19.95 -3.52 -18.51
N THR A 413 -20.87 -3.60 -19.45
CA THR A 413 -21.49 -2.44 -20.07
C THR A 413 -22.42 -1.71 -19.11
N TYR A 414 -22.28 -0.38 -19.05
CA TYR A 414 -23.24 0.51 -18.41
C TYR A 414 -23.50 1.76 -19.26
N ILE A 415 -24.78 2.12 -19.46
CA ILE A 415 -25.18 3.32 -20.23
C ILE A 415 -25.55 4.44 -19.26
N HIS A 416 -24.89 5.58 -19.39
CA HIS A 416 -25.21 6.81 -18.67
C HIS A 416 -25.54 7.94 -19.64
N LYS A 417 -26.63 8.68 -19.37
CA LYS A 417 -26.98 9.87 -20.15
C LYS A 417 -26.65 11.14 -19.37
N ARG A 418 -25.86 12.02 -19.98
CA ARG A 418 -25.55 13.35 -19.42
C ARG A 418 -25.58 14.39 -20.53
N GLY A 419 -26.47 15.38 -20.37
CA GLY A 419 -26.72 16.38 -21.40
C GLY A 419 -27.22 15.73 -22.70
N ASN A 420 -26.55 16.02 -23.80
CA ASN A 420 -26.90 15.50 -25.12
C ASN A 420 -26.20 14.16 -25.45
N TYR A 421 -25.37 13.63 -24.54
CA TYR A 421 -24.58 12.45 -24.81
C TYR A 421 -25.03 11.23 -24.01
N TYR A 422 -24.96 10.07 -24.65
CA TYR A 422 -24.93 8.76 -24.05
C TYR A 422 -23.49 8.34 -23.88
N TYR A 423 -23.13 7.90 -22.70
CA TYR A 423 -21.82 7.38 -22.34
C TYR A 423 -21.91 5.87 -22.18
N LEU A 424 -21.17 5.15 -22.99
CA LEU A 424 -20.97 3.71 -22.85
C LEU A 424 -19.75 3.48 -21.97
N PHE A 425 -19.97 3.26 -20.68
CA PHE A 425 -18.94 2.75 -19.78
C PHE A 425 -18.75 1.27 -20.05
N ALA A 426 -17.51 0.83 -20.07
CA ALA A 426 -17.15 -0.57 -20.24
C ALA A 426 -15.85 -0.87 -19.54
N SER A 427 -15.58 -2.14 -19.29
CA SER A 427 -14.29 -2.58 -18.77
C SER A 427 -13.49 -3.32 -19.84
N THR A 428 -12.16 -3.25 -19.74
CA THR A 428 -11.23 -3.94 -20.64
C THR A 428 -10.02 -4.45 -19.86
N GLY A 429 -9.31 -5.45 -20.40
CA GLY A 429 -8.19 -6.11 -19.73
C GLY A 429 -8.61 -7.33 -18.92
N ALA A 430 -7.67 -7.96 -18.22
CA ALA A 430 -7.90 -9.14 -17.39
C ALA A 430 -8.47 -8.77 -16.02
N CYS A 431 -9.65 -9.31 -15.66
CA CYS A 431 -10.38 -8.98 -14.43
C CYS A 431 -9.97 -9.77 -13.19
N CYS A 432 -9.32 -10.93 -13.35
CA CYS A 432 -9.37 -11.99 -12.34
C CYS A 432 -7.99 -12.56 -11.99
N GLU A 433 -6.97 -11.69 -11.96
CA GLU A 433 -5.56 -12.01 -11.69
C GLU A 433 -5.05 -11.37 -10.38
N GLY A 434 -5.98 -11.03 -9.45
CA GLY A 434 -5.60 -10.36 -8.20
C GLY A 434 -5.02 -8.96 -8.47
N MET A 435 -3.96 -8.61 -7.75
CA MET A 435 -3.26 -7.33 -7.93
C MET A 435 -2.59 -7.18 -9.32
N ASP A 436 -2.31 -8.29 -10.01
CA ASP A 436 -1.75 -8.27 -11.37
C ASP A 436 -2.82 -8.04 -12.46
N SER A 437 -4.09 -7.89 -12.08
CA SER A 437 -5.20 -7.63 -13.00
C SER A 437 -4.99 -6.33 -13.77
N SER A 438 -5.03 -6.41 -15.09
CA SER A 438 -4.95 -5.24 -15.98
C SER A 438 -6.32 -4.60 -16.25
N TYR A 439 -7.35 -5.02 -15.54
CA TYR A 439 -8.72 -4.53 -15.68
C TYR A 439 -8.81 -3.03 -15.40
N LYS A 440 -9.62 -2.33 -16.18
CA LYS A 440 -9.81 -0.88 -16.09
C LYS A 440 -11.13 -0.46 -16.70
N ILE A 441 -11.67 0.66 -16.23
CA ILE A 441 -12.88 1.28 -16.79
C ILE A 441 -12.49 2.25 -17.88
N VAL A 442 -13.17 2.13 -19.03
CA VAL A 442 -13.04 3.02 -20.17
C VAL A 442 -14.43 3.53 -20.58
N VAL A 443 -14.49 4.57 -21.41
CA VAL A 443 -15.75 5.12 -21.86
C VAL A 443 -15.68 5.61 -23.30
N GLY A 444 -16.77 5.44 -24.04
CA GLY A 444 -17.05 6.14 -25.29
C GLY A 444 -18.34 6.92 -25.19
N ARG A 445 -18.52 7.96 -25.99
CA ARG A 445 -19.78 8.73 -26.00
C ARG A 445 -20.39 8.88 -27.39
N SER A 446 -21.71 9.03 -27.43
CA SER A 446 -22.49 9.21 -28.65
C SER A 446 -23.67 10.16 -28.39
N GLU A 447 -24.13 10.88 -29.43
CA GLU A 447 -25.40 11.61 -29.38
C GLU A 447 -26.61 10.67 -29.60
N ASN A 448 -26.36 9.44 -30.01
CA ASN A 448 -27.40 8.43 -30.27
C ASN A 448 -27.19 7.19 -29.40
N LEU A 449 -28.28 6.67 -28.83
CA LEU A 449 -28.25 5.46 -28.00
C LEU A 449 -27.65 4.24 -28.72
N GLN A 450 -27.79 4.15 -30.04
CA GLN A 450 -27.24 3.06 -30.85
C GLN A 450 -25.78 3.31 -31.32
N GLY A 451 -25.16 4.41 -30.90
CA GLY A 451 -23.84 4.78 -31.37
C GLY A 451 -23.80 5.63 -32.63
N PRO A 452 -22.64 5.82 -33.28
CA PRO A 452 -21.34 5.27 -32.84
C PRO A 452 -20.85 5.86 -31.51
N TYR A 453 -20.29 5.03 -30.66
CA TYR A 453 -19.66 5.46 -29.42
C TYR A 453 -18.17 5.77 -29.68
N LEU A 454 -17.82 7.05 -29.66
CA LEU A 454 -16.47 7.51 -29.95
C LEU A 454 -15.67 7.72 -28.66
N SER A 455 -14.41 7.34 -28.71
CA SER A 455 -13.41 7.67 -27.68
C SER A 455 -13.10 9.18 -27.69
N LYS A 456 -12.38 9.67 -26.66
CA LYS A 456 -11.92 11.08 -26.61
C LYS A 456 -11.00 11.45 -27.79
N THR A 457 -10.33 10.48 -28.38
CA THR A 457 -9.49 10.63 -29.58
C THR A 457 -10.25 10.46 -30.90
N GLY A 458 -11.57 10.22 -30.84
CA GLY A 458 -12.43 10.06 -32.02
C GLY A 458 -12.43 8.63 -32.60
N GLU A 459 -11.86 7.67 -31.92
CA GLU A 459 -11.86 6.27 -32.34
C GLU A 459 -13.20 5.60 -31.98
N ASP A 460 -13.82 4.92 -32.93
CA ASP A 460 -15.09 4.23 -32.70
C ASP A 460 -14.85 2.93 -31.93
N MET A 461 -15.51 2.78 -30.78
CA MET A 461 -15.45 1.57 -29.95
C MET A 461 -15.78 0.30 -30.73
N MET A 462 -16.61 0.40 -31.76
CA MET A 462 -16.98 -0.72 -32.64
C MET A 462 -15.79 -1.39 -33.31
N ASN A 463 -14.71 -0.61 -33.58
CA ASN A 463 -13.54 -1.04 -34.32
C ASN A 463 -12.39 -1.51 -33.42
N ILE A 464 -12.61 -1.59 -32.10
CA ILE A 464 -11.58 -1.95 -31.13
C ILE A 464 -11.78 -3.41 -30.71
N ASP A 465 -10.99 -4.28 -31.30
CA ASP A 465 -11.02 -5.74 -31.08
C ASP A 465 -9.76 -6.27 -30.36
N ALA A 466 -8.77 -5.43 -30.09
CA ALA A 466 -7.54 -5.82 -29.42
C ALA A 466 -7.80 -6.11 -27.93
N TRP A 467 -7.27 -7.21 -27.44
CA TRP A 467 -7.28 -7.50 -25.99
C TRP A 467 -6.51 -6.42 -25.24
N ASN A 468 -7.13 -5.82 -24.21
CA ASN A 468 -6.57 -4.76 -23.38
C ASN A 468 -5.91 -3.63 -24.21
N PRO A 469 -6.67 -2.82 -24.95
CA PRO A 469 -6.14 -1.78 -25.82
C PRO A 469 -5.38 -0.71 -25.02
N GLN A 470 -4.05 -0.67 -25.18
CA GLN A 470 -3.16 0.17 -24.35
C GLN A 470 -3.33 1.66 -24.59
N ASN A 471 -3.74 2.04 -25.82
CA ASN A 471 -3.83 3.44 -26.24
C ASN A 471 -5.27 3.99 -26.19
N TYR A 472 -6.23 3.23 -25.70
CA TYR A 472 -7.62 3.68 -25.61
C TYR A 472 -7.75 4.84 -24.61
N GLN A 473 -8.43 5.91 -25.03
CA GLN A 473 -8.69 7.10 -24.21
C GLN A 473 -10.15 7.57 -24.35
N PRO A 474 -10.79 8.00 -23.25
CA PRO A 474 -10.19 8.09 -21.92
C PRO A 474 -10.23 6.77 -21.17
N VAL A 475 -9.21 6.50 -20.40
CA VAL A 475 -9.29 5.58 -19.27
C VAL A 475 -9.90 6.35 -18.11
N VAL A 476 -11.04 5.89 -17.63
CA VAL A 476 -11.79 6.53 -16.53
C VAL A 476 -11.17 6.17 -15.18
N LEU A 477 -10.73 4.90 -15.08
CA LEU A 477 -10.18 4.36 -13.84
C LEU A 477 -9.28 3.15 -14.14
N HIS A 478 -8.09 3.09 -13.56
CA HIS A 478 -7.17 1.95 -13.64
C HIS A 478 -6.55 1.65 -12.27
N GLY A 479 -5.94 0.48 -12.13
CA GLY A 479 -5.27 0.07 -10.89
C GLY A 479 -3.98 0.84 -10.59
N ASP A 480 -3.56 0.79 -9.35
CA ASP A 480 -2.29 1.32 -8.83
C ASP A 480 -1.59 0.27 -7.93
N GLU A 481 -0.62 0.70 -7.13
CA GLU A 481 0.11 -0.19 -6.23
C GLU A 481 -0.75 -0.75 -5.08
N MET A 482 -1.83 -0.07 -4.71
CA MET A 482 -2.73 -0.46 -3.61
C MET A 482 -3.95 -1.21 -4.11
N PHE A 483 -4.48 -0.85 -5.28
CA PHE A 483 -5.72 -1.36 -5.82
C PHE A 483 -5.50 -1.94 -7.22
N GLY A 484 -5.73 -3.25 -7.37
CA GLY A 484 -5.57 -3.97 -8.63
C GLY A 484 -6.89 -4.11 -9.39
N GLY A 485 -6.85 -3.94 -10.71
CA GLY A 485 -7.94 -4.27 -11.61
C GLY A 485 -9.30 -3.69 -11.27
N PRO A 486 -9.47 -2.36 -11.06
CA PRO A 486 -10.76 -1.76 -10.82
C PRO A 486 -11.63 -1.87 -12.07
N GLY A 487 -12.88 -2.29 -11.90
CA GLY A 487 -13.76 -2.45 -13.05
C GLY A 487 -15.19 -2.85 -12.70
N HIS A 488 -15.96 -3.16 -13.75
CA HIS A 488 -17.36 -3.55 -13.69
C HIS A 488 -18.18 -2.63 -12.79
N ASN A 489 -18.30 -1.37 -13.21
CA ASN A 489 -18.97 -0.34 -12.44
C ASN A 489 -20.50 -0.48 -12.46
N SER A 490 -21.12 -0.01 -11.38
CA SER A 490 -22.57 0.22 -11.29
C SER A 490 -23.01 1.45 -12.09
N ARG A 491 -24.30 1.76 -12.01
CA ARG A 491 -24.81 3.06 -12.47
C ARG A 491 -24.21 4.20 -11.65
N ILE A 492 -24.09 5.36 -12.27
CA ILE A 492 -23.75 6.61 -11.59
C ILE A 492 -24.96 7.05 -10.75
N ILE A 493 -24.71 7.40 -9.50
CA ILE A 493 -25.68 7.94 -8.55
C ILE A 493 -25.30 9.40 -8.28
N THR A 494 -26.21 10.33 -8.58
CA THR A 494 -26.04 11.74 -8.22
C THR A 494 -26.62 11.98 -6.84
N ASP A 495 -25.84 12.56 -5.94
CA ASP A 495 -26.30 12.92 -4.60
C ASP A 495 -27.10 14.24 -4.57
N ASP A 496 -27.64 14.60 -3.40
CA ASP A 496 -28.49 15.78 -3.27
C ASP A 496 -27.70 17.11 -3.39
N ASN A 497 -26.36 17.05 -3.36
CA ASN A 497 -25.48 18.18 -3.68
C ASN A 497 -25.09 18.22 -5.18
N GLY A 498 -25.57 17.29 -6.00
CA GLY A 498 -25.24 17.21 -7.42
C GLY A 498 -23.89 16.60 -7.72
N VAL A 499 -23.31 15.85 -6.78
CA VAL A 499 -22.06 15.10 -6.95
C VAL A 499 -22.38 13.70 -7.46
N ASP A 500 -21.67 13.29 -8.51
CA ASP A 500 -21.83 11.97 -9.12
C ASP A 500 -20.90 10.95 -8.44
N TRP A 501 -21.46 9.78 -8.09
CA TRP A 501 -20.80 8.67 -7.40
C TRP A 501 -20.93 7.39 -8.21
N ILE A 502 -19.90 6.52 -8.11
CA ILE A 502 -19.85 5.25 -8.81
C ILE A 502 -19.35 4.14 -7.88
N LEU A 503 -20.08 3.03 -7.84
CA LEU A 503 -19.63 1.80 -7.19
C LEU A 503 -18.96 0.90 -8.24
N TYR A 504 -17.91 0.21 -7.85
CA TYR A 504 -17.18 -0.74 -8.68
C TYR A 504 -16.46 -1.75 -7.81
N HIS A 505 -15.87 -2.79 -8.40
CA HIS A 505 -15.01 -3.68 -7.65
C HIS A 505 -13.53 -3.45 -7.94
N SER A 506 -12.66 -3.78 -6.97
CA SER A 506 -11.21 -3.81 -7.14
C SER A 506 -10.58 -4.84 -6.21
N TYR A 507 -9.36 -5.26 -6.49
CA TYR A 507 -8.52 -5.96 -5.52
C TYR A 507 -7.79 -4.95 -4.64
N ILE A 508 -7.42 -5.38 -3.43
CA ILE A 508 -6.61 -4.59 -2.50
C ILE A 508 -5.33 -5.36 -2.14
N ASP A 509 -4.20 -4.65 -2.05
CA ASP A 509 -2.91 -5.21 -1.64
C ASP A 509 -2.87 -5.51 -0.13
N ASN A 510 -3.61 -6.54 0.28
CA ASN A 510 -3.63 -7.09 1.65
C ASN A 510 -3.52 -8.62 1.68
N GLY A 511 -3.09 -9.22 0.55
CA GLY A 511 -3.01 -10.68 0.37
C GLY A 511 -4.36 -11.35 0.09
N SER A 512 -5.46 -10.61 -0.02
CA SER A 512 -6.77 -11.14 -0.41
C SER A 512 -6.86 -11.32 -1.93
N SER A 513 -7.49 -12.42 -2.36
CA SER A 513 -7.84 -12.65 -3.77
C SER A 513 -9.28 -12.24 -4.09
N GLN A 514 -9.95 -11.51 -3.20
CA GLN A 514 -11.35 -11.13 -3.35
C GLN A 514 -11.47 -9.74 -3.96
N ARG A 515 -12.51 -9.53 -4.76
CA ARG A 515 -12.87 -8.24 -5.36
C ARG A 515 -13.74 -7.45 -4.38
N THR A 516 -13.17 -6.44 -3.74
CA THR A 516 -13.81 -5.61 -2.73
C THR A 516 -14.72 -4.55 -3.35
N LEU A 517 -15.67 -4.01 -2.55
CA LEU A 517 -16.55 -2.93 -2.98
C LEU A 517 -15.88 -1.58 -2.79
N MET A 518 -15.84 -0.81 -3.87
CA MET A 518 -15.28 0.52 -3.92
C MET A 518 -16.36 1.56 -4.20
N LEU A 519 -16.17 2.77 -3.69
CA LEU A 519 -17.01 3.92 -3.98
C LEU A 519 -16.13 5.13 -4.25
N ASP A 520 -16.31 5.75 -5.40
CA ASP A 520 -15.57 6.96 -5.77
C ASP A 520 -16.47 8.01 -6.39
N ARG A 521 -15.97 9.24 -6.35
CA ARG A 521 -16.59 10.38 -7.02
C ARG A 521 -16.26 10.35 -8.50
N VAL A 522 -17.25 10.63 -9.34
CA VAL A 522 -17.07 10.87 -10.78
C VAL A 522 -16.91 12.36 -11.01
N GLU A 523 -15.80 12.76 -11.56
CA GLU A 523 -15.53 14.13 -11.99
C GLU A 523 -15.70 14.23 -13.51
N TRP A 524 -16.13 15.37 -14.00
CA TRP A 524 -16.32 15.62 -15.44
C TRP A 524 -15.40 16.76 -15.85
N ASP A 525 -14.57 16.53 -16.85
CA ASP A 525 -13.71 17.58 -17.38
C ASP A 525 -14.52 18.65 -18.15
N GLU A 526 -13.84 19.70 -18.59
CA GLU A 526 -14.47 20.81 -19.33
C GLU A 526 -15.12 20.39 -20.65
N GLU A 527 -14.66 19.27 -21.23
CA GLU A 527 -15.23 18.68 -22.45
C GLU A 527 -16.34 17.67 -22.15
N GLY A 528 -16.63 17.43 -20.86
CA GLY A 528 -17.66 16.49 -20.38
C GLY A 528 -17.21 15.04 -20.38
N TRP A 529 -15.92 14.71 -20.30
CA TRP A 529 -15.45 13.35 -20.12
C TRP A 529 -15.29 13.00 -18.64
N PRO A 530 -15.71 11.79 -18.23
CA PRO A 530 -15.60 11.37 -16.83
C PRO A 530 -14.17 10.94 -16.48
N ILE A 531 -13.80 11.19 -15.24
CA ILE A 531 -12.64 10.65 -14.57
C ILE A 531 -13.04 10.29 -13.13
N VAL A 532 -12.51 9.21 -12.60
CA VAL A 532 -12.81 8.71 -11.25
C VAL A 532 -11.52 8.72 -10.44
N GLY A 533 -11.57 9.30 -9.23
CA GLY A 533 -10.43 9.33 -8.31
C GLY A 533 -9.13 9.94 -8.90
N GLY A 534 -9.26 10.79 -9.93
CA GLY A 534 -8.09 11.30 -10.67
C GLY A 534 -7.44 10.28 -11.62
N GLY A 535 -8.11 9.13 -11.87
CA GLY A 535 -7.68 8.04 -12.76
C GLY A 535 -7.33 6.74 -12.04
N THR A 536 -7.17 6.77 -10.73
CA THR A 536 -6.95 5.58 -9.87
C THR A 536 -7.95 5.57 -8.71
N PRO A 537 -8.25 4.41 -8.09
CA PRO A 537 -9.11 4.36 -6.92
C PRO A 537 -8.62 5.29 -5.81
N SER A 538 -9.52 6.09 -5.23
CA SER A 538 -9.17 6.92 -4.09
C SER A 538 -9.06 6.05 -2.84
N TYR A 539 -7.94 6.14 -2.14
CA TYR A 539 -7.84 5.48 -0.83
C TYR A 539 -8.69 6.19 0.22
N SER A 540 -8.64 7.52 0.25
CA SER A 540 -9.39 8.35 1.18
C SER A 540 -9.81 9.67 0.54
N MET A 541 -11.06 10.06 0.77
CA MET A 541 -11.66 11.30 0.23
C MET A 541 -12.29 12.11 1.36
N LYS A 542 -12.08 13.45 1.35
CA LYS A 542 -12.74 14.38 2.27
C LYS A 542 -14.23 14.60 1.97
N VAL A 543 -14.67 14.23 0.82
CA VAL A 543 -16.06 14.35 0.37
C VAL A 543 -16.75 13.00 0.54
N ILE A 544 -17.89 12.99 1.21
CA ILE A 544 -18.77 11.85 1.35
C ILE A 544 -20.09 12.11 0.61
N PRO A 545 -20.79 11.07 0.13
CA PRO A 545 -22.13 11.25 -0.46
C PRO A 545 -23.09 11.89 0.54
N TYR A 546 -23.98 12.73 0.02
CA TYR A 546 -25.03 13.39 0.81
C TYR A 546 -26.40 13.11 0.19
N PHE A 547 -27.30 12.39 0.94
CA PHE A 547 -28.63 12.00 0.51
C PHE A 547 -29.69 12.31 1.54
#